data_6fdcf246acbd387aca6021a8ad4a161f
#
_entry.id   6fdcf246acbd387aca6021a8ad4a161f
#
_cell.length_a   1.000
_cell.length_b   1.000
_cell.length_c   1.000
_cell.angle_alpha   90.00
_cell.angle_beta   90.00
_cell.angle_gamma   90.00
#
_symmetry.space_group_name_H-M   'P 1'
#
loop_
_entity.id
_entity.type
_entity.pdbx_description
1 polymer ?
#
loop_
_entity_poly.entity_id
_entity_poly.type
_entity_poly.pdbx_seq_one_letter_code
_entity_poly.pdbx_strand_id
1 'polypeptide(L)'
;SSLQEENVRMYFTTSFPILFEYIKNEIEQWVNHSLLIINRYLDDYGKIQQKFFNGTNPGKLNSIVFGLGDKHNQGESVTLLHFEKAGKLIYVPRKRNLHIHFPKICDWLDGTLNIGFKHPECLISENHTWVEFIENTTCINSDQIHRYYERTGVYLTLLYAMDATDFHYENIIASGEFPVLIDLESFFHPFMPFEFNENHIGLSNSVLKSGLLPA
;
A
#
# COMPACT_ATOMS: atom_id res chain seq x y z
N SER A 1 -29.40 -19.83 -15.72
CA SER A 1 -28.07 -19.36 -16.07
C SER A 1 -27.28 -20.47 -16.73
N SER A 2 -26.79 -20.20 -17.94
CA SER A 2 -26.24 -21.18 -18.86
C SER A 2 -25.07 -22.02 -18.33
N LEU A 3 -24.25 -21.51 -17.44
CA LEU A 3 -23.10 -22.25 -16.89
C LEU A 3 -23.46 -23.31 -15.83
N GLN A 4 -24.72 -23.40 -15.41
CA GLN A 4 -25.20 -24.47 -14.52
C GLN A 4 -25.57 -25.74 -15.26
N GLU A 5 -25.68 -25.69 -16.57
CA GLU A 5 -25.96 -26.84 -17.41
C GLU A 5 -24.68 -27.64 -17.70
N GLU A 6 -24.72 -28.95 -17.48
CA GLU A 6 -23.56 -29.85 -17.61
C GLU A 6 -22.96 -29.81 -19.03
N ASN A 7 -23.80 -29.74 -20.03
CA ASN A 7 -23.40 -29.65 -21.45
C ASN A 7 -22.62 -28.36 -21.76
N VAL A 8 -23.00 -27.24 -21.15
CA VAL A 8 -22.32 -25.95 -21.35
C VAL A 8 -20.97 -25.95 -20.65
N ARG A 9 -20.87 -26.53 -19.47
CA ARG A 9 -19.58 -26.70 -18.78
C ARG A 9 -18.64 -27.59 -19.57
N MET A 10 -19.13 -28.73 -20.06
CA MET A 10 -18.33 -29.68 -20.85
C MET A 10 -17.85 -29.03 -22.16
N TYR A 11 -18.73 -28.30 -22.85
CA TYR A 11 -18.34 -27.54 -24.05
C TYR A 11 -17.27 -26.49 -23.75
N PHE A 12 -17.43 -25.73 -22.67
CA PHE A 12 -16.46 -24.71 -22.28
C PHE A 12 -15.09 -25.29 -21.93
N THR A 13 -15.04 -26.38 -21.13
CA THR A 13 -13.80 -27.04 -20.73
C THR A 13 -13.09 -27.71 -21.91
N THR A 14 -13.82 -28.23 -22.89
CA THR A 14 -13.21 -28.87 -24.05
C THR A 14 -12.79 -27.89 -25.14
N SER A 15 -13.56 -26.82 -25.35
CA SER A 15 -13.29 -25.85 -26.42
C SER A 15 -12.27 -24.79 -26.00
N PHE A 16 -12.16 -24.50 -24.70
CA PHE A 16 -11.25 -23.45 -24.13
C PHE A 16 -10.47 -23.98 -22.92
N PRO A 17 -9.70 -25.07 -23.05
CA PRO A 17 -9.04 -25.71 -21.88
C PRO A 17 -8.07 -24.79 -21.14
N ILE A 18 -7.29 -23.97 -21.85
CA ILE A 18 -6.35 -23.03 -21.24
C ILE A 18 -7.08 -21.96 -20.43
N LEU A 19 -8.17 -21.39 -20.96
CA LEU A 19 -8.98 -20.41 -20.25
C LEU A 19 -9.65 -21.02 -19.02
N PHE A 20 -10.12 -22.26 -19.13
CA PHE A 20 -10.71 -22.97 -17.99
C PHE A 20 -9.69 -23.19 -16.86
N GLU A 21 -8.49 -23.67 -17.16
CA GLU A 21 -7.42 -23.84 -16.16
C GLU A 21 -6.99 -22.48 -15.58
N TYR A 22 -6.92 -21.43 -16.39
CA TYR A 22 -6.63 -20.07 -15.90
C TYR A 22 -7.68 -19.61 -14.88
N ILE A 23 -8.97 -19.70 -15.21
CA ILE A 23 -10.06 -19.31 -14.30
C ILE A 23 -10.03 -20.14 -13.01
N LYS A 24 -9.82 -21.46 -13.14
CA LYS A 24 -9.71 -22.36 -11.99
C LYS A 24 -8.57 -21.93 -11.06
N ASN A 25 -7.40 -21.66 -11.61
CA ASN A 25 -6.24 -21.20 -10.84
C ASN A 25 -6.51 -19.84 -10.14
N GLU A 26 -7.14 -18.88 -10.83
CA GLU A 26 -7.53 -17.59 -10.24
C GLU A 26 -8.50 -17.77 -9.06
N ILE A 27 -9.47 -18.68 -9.18
CA ILE A 27 -10.42 -18.99 -8.10
C ILE A 27 -9.69 -19.65 -6.91
N GLU A 28 -8.83 -20.63 -7.17
CA GLU A 28 -8.05 -21.30 -6.13
C GLU A 28 -7.14 -20.32 -5.40
N GLN A 29 -6.45 -19.44 -6.11
CA GLN A 29 -5.61 -18.39 -5.53
C GLN A 29 -6.44 -17.44 -4.67
N TRP A 30 -7.59 -16.99 -5.15
CA TRP A 30 -8.49 -16.11 -4.40
C TRP A 30 -8.99 -16.76 -3.10
N VAL A 31 -9.39 -18.05 -3.15
CA VAL A 31 -9.83 -18.79 -1.95
C VAL A 31 -8.68 -18.93 -0.96
N ASN A 32 -7.49 -19.35 -1.42
CA ASN A 32 -6.32 -19.52 -0.57
C ASN A 32 -5.88 -18.20 0.07
N HIS A 33 -5.86 -17.12 -0.69
CA HIS A 33 -5.53 -15.79 -0.18
C HIS A 33 -6.55 -15.30 0.85
N SER A 34 -7.84 -15.53 0.61
CA SER A 34 -8.90 -15.18 1.55
C SER A 34 -8.76 -15.92 2.89
N LEU A 35 -8.52 -17.22 2.84
CA LEU A 35 -8.30 -18.05 4.04
C LEU A 35 -7.02 -17.63 4.78
N LEU A 36 -5.95 -17.32 4.05
CA LEU A 36 -4.69 -16.86 4.62
C LEU A 36 -4.88 -15.57 5.42
N ILE A 37 -5.59 -14.58 4.85
CA ILE A 37 -5.86 -13.31 5.53
C ILE A 37 -6.68 -13.53 6.81
N ILE A 38 -7.72 -14.36 6.73
CA ILE A 38 -8.59 -14.65 7.89
C ILE A 38 -7.77 -15.32 9.00
N ASN A 39 -6.95 -16.31 8.68
CA ASN A 39 -6.11 -16.99 9.66
C ASN A 39 -5.10 -16.03 10.30
N ARG A 40 -4.37 -15.23 9.50
CA ARG A 40 -3.43 -14.22 10.01
C ARG A 40 -4.14 -13.16 10.86
N TYR A 41 -5.35 -12.76 10.49
CA TYR A 41 -6.16 -11.85 11.30
C TYR A 41 -6.52 -12.45 12.67
N LEU A 42 -6.93 -13.71 12.71
CA LEU A 42 -7.23 -14.41 13.96
C LEU A 42 -6.00 -14.58 14.84
N ASP A 43 -4.85 -14.94 14.26
CA ASP A 43 -3.59 -15.11 14.98
C ASP A 43 -3.08 -13.77 15.57
N ASP A 44 -3.25 -12.67 14.85
CA ASP A 44 -2.79 -11.35 15.29
C ASP A 44 -3.89 -10.52 15.98
N TYR A 45 -5.11 -11.05 16.15
CA TYR A 45 -6.29 -10.31 16.63
C TYR A 45 -6.02 -9.45 17.87
N GLY A 46 -5.41 -10.02 18.89
CA GLY A 46 -5.13 -9.29 20.14
C GLY A 46 -4.17 -8.11 19.95
N LYS A 47 -3.16 -8.28 19.10
CA LYS A 47 -2.19 -7.21 18.76
C LYS A 47 -2.85 -6.13 17.90
N ILE A 48 -3.68 -6.53 16.91
CA ILE A 48 -4.45 -5.62 16.05
C ILE A 48 -5.40 -4.78 16.90
N GLN A 49 -6.16 -5.43 17.80
CA GLN A 49 -7.09 -4.77 18.68
C GLN A 49 -6.39 -3.72 19.54
N GLN A 50 -5.25 -4.07 20.14
CA GLN A 50 -4.48 -3.14 20.98
C GLN A 50 -3.90 -1.97 20.16
N LYS A 51 -3.34 -2.27 18.98
CA LYS A 51 -2.61 -1.26 18.21
C LYS A 51 -3.52 -0.31 17.44
N PHE A 52 -4.54 -0.82 16.75
CA PHE A 52 -5.36 -0.01 15.85
C PHE A 52 -6.71 0.40 16.43
N PHE A 53 -7.17 -0.29 17.47
CA PHE A 53 -8.51 -0.09 18.03
C PHE A 53 -8.51 0.23 19.53
N ASN A 54 -7.37 0.64 20.08
CA ASN A 54 -7.20 1.04 21.49
C ASN A 54 -7.75 0.00 22.47
N GLY A 55 -7.57 -1.29 22.17
CA GLY A 55 -8.08 -2.41 22.99
C GLY A 55 -9.57 -2.67 22.84
N THR A 56 -10.31 -1.90 22.03
CA THR A 56 -11.74 -2.11 21.81
C THR A 56 -12.02 -3.18 20.76
N ASN A 57 -13.17 -3.85 20.86
CA ASN A 57 -13.57 -4.83 19.87
C ASN A 57 -14.01 -4.14 18.57
N PRO A 58 -13.37 -4.40 17.42
CA PRO A 58 -13.69 -3.78 16.14
C PRO A 58 -15.08 -4.16 15.59
N GLY A 59 -15.77 -5.10 16.20
CA GLY A 59 -17.02 -5.66 15.69
C GLY A 59 -16.76 -6.78 14.67
N LYS A 60 -17.80 -7.13 13.92
CA LYS A 60 -17.69 -8.15 12.88
C LYS A 60 -16.92 -7.62 11.68
N LEU A 61 -16.21 -8.50 10.99
CA LEU A 61 -15.67 -8.25 9.67
C LEU A 61 -16.83 -8.25 8.66
N ASN A 62 -17.14 -7.07 8.11
CA ASN A 62 -18.28 -6.89 7.21
C ASN A 62 -17.95 -7.21 5.76
N SER A 63 -16.75 -6.79 5.31
CA SER A 63 -16.30 -7.04 3.95
C SER A 63 -14.79 -7.04 3.84
N ILE A 64 -14.31 -7.71 2.81
CA ILE A 64 -12.90 -7.75 2.40
C ILE A 64 -12.85 -7.30 0.94
N VAL A 65 -12.02 -6.29 0.64
CA VAL A 65 -11.78 -5.80 -0.72
C VAL A 65 -10.36 -6.14 -1.12
N PHE A 66 -10.21 -6.99 -2.12
CA PHE A 66 -8.93 -7.47 -2.65
C PHE A 66 -8.43 -6.59 -3.79
N GLY A 67 -7.14 -6.68 -4.11
CA GLY A 67 -6.58 -6.09 -5.33
C GLY A 67 -6.39 -4.57 -5.25
N LEU A 68 -6.04 -4.03 -4.07
CA LEU A 68 -5.68 -2.61 -3.92
C LEU A 68 -4.25 -2.28 -4.36
N GLY A 69 -3.60 -3.17 -5.06
CA GLY A 69 -2.26 -3.05 -5.62
C GLY A 69 -1.94 -4.29 -6.45
N ASP A 70 -0.73 -4.38 -6.94
CA ASP A 70 -0.26 -5.48 -7.76
C ASP A 70 -0.38 -6.84 -7.05
N LYS A 71 -0.67 -7.87 -7.83
CA LYS A 71 -0.68 -9.23 -7.32
C LYS A 71 0.75 -9.75 -7.20
N HIS A 72 1.05 -10.36 -6.07
CA HIS A 72 2.34 -11.01 -5.77
C HIS A 72 2.11 -12.49 -5.38
N ASN A 73 3.16 -13.30 -5.35
CA ASN A 73 3.19 -14.62 -4.71
C ASN A 73 1.88 -15.43 -4.85
N GLN A 74 1.52 -15.86 -6.07
CA GLN A 74 0.33 -16.67 -6.33
C GLN A 74 -1.02 -15.97 -6.00
N GLY A 75 -1.13 -14.69 -6.34
CA GLY A 75 -2.39 -13.94 -6.25
C GLY A 75 -2.58 -13.18 -4.93
N GLU A 76 -1.58 -13.14 -4.05
CA GLU A 76 -1.64 -12.27 -2.88
C GLU A 76 -1.62 -10.79 -3.30
N SER A 77 -2.48 -9.98 -2.71
CA SER A 77 -2.57 -8.54 -2.99
C SER A 77 -2.82 -7.75 -1.71
N VAL A 78 -2.54 -6.46 -1.75
CA VAL A 78 -2.97 -5.55 -0.69
C VAL A 78 -4.48 -5.61 -0.57
N THR A 79 -4.96 -5.72 0.65
CA THR A 79 -6.38 -6.01 0.91
C THR A 79 -6.91 -5.11 2.02
N LEU A 80 -8.11 -4.57 1.81
CA LEU A 80 -8.82 -3.74 2.78
C LEU A 80 -9.86 -4.55 3.53
N LEU A 81 -9.80 -4.51 4.85
CA LEU A 81 -10.77 -5.10 5.76
C LEU A 81 -11.68 -4.01 6.33
N HIS A 82 -12.98 -4.20 6.24
CA HIS A 82 -13.98 -3.32 6.83
C HIS A 82 -14.63 -3.97 8.05
N PHE A 83 -14.62 -3.27 9.18
CA PHE A 83 -15.23 -3.71 10.43
C PHE A 83 -16.50 -2.94 10.74
N GLU A 84 -17.40 -3.58 11.45
CA GLU A 84 -18.71 -3.02 11.81
C GLU A 84 -18.61 -1.74 12.66
N LYS A 85 -17.67 -1.70 13.61
CA LYS A 85 -17.56 -0.62 14.60
C LYS A 85 -16.29 0.22 14.48
N ALA A 86 -15.21 -0.37 14.04
CA ALA A 86 -13.89 0.23 14.14
C ALA A 86 -13.33 0.74 12.81
N GLY A 87 -14.12 0.76 11.73
CA GLY A 87 -13.68 1.28 10.44
C GLY A 87 -12.89 0.29 9.60
N LYS A 88 -11.69 0.65 9.21
CA LYS A 88 -10.93 -0.02 8.15
C LYS A 88 -9.51 -0.38 8.60
N LEU A 89 -8.97 -1.48 8.05
CA LEU A 89 -7.59 -1.91 8.24
C LEU A 89 -7.04 -2.44 6.92
N ILE A 90 -5.79 -2.14 6.61
CA ILE A 90 -5.09 -2.66 5.43
C ILE A 90 -4.25 -3.88 5.82
N TYR A 91 -4.35 -4.92 5.02
CA TYR A 91 -3.45 -6.07 5.03
C TYR A 91 -2.49 -5.98 3.86
N VAL A 92 -1.20 -6.16 4.12
CA VAL A 92 -0.14 -6.21 3.11
C VAL A 92 0.55 -7.56 3.19
N PRO A 93 0.60 -8.37 2.11
CA PRO A 93 1.10 -9.74 2.10
C PRO A 93 2.63 -9.85 2.16
N ARG A 94 3.31 -8.87 2.71
CA ARG A 94 4.76 -8.82 2.85
C ARG A 94 5.18 -8.03 4.07
N LYS A 95 6.41 -8.27 4.50
CA LYS A 95 7.02 -7.53 5.60
C LYS A 95 7.49 -6.15 5.11
N ARG A 96 6.97 -5.08 5.71
CA ARG A 96 7.32 -3.69 5.36
C ARG A 96 8.31 -3.07 6.35
N ASN A 97 9.58 -3.48 6.30
CA ASN A 97 10.61 -3.03 7.24
C ASN A 97 10.86 -1.51 7.18
N LEU A 98 10.77 -0.89 6.02
CA LEU A 98 10.98 0.56 5.87
C LEU A 98 9.99 1.39 6.69
N HIS A 99 8.78 0.88 6.91
CA HIS A 99 7.78 1.55 7.77
C HIS A 99 8.17 1.60 9.26
N ILE A 100 9.24 0.91 9.69
CA ILE A 100 9.84 1.07 11.03
C ILE A 100 10.86 2.20 11.06
N HIS A 101 11.57 2.41 9.96
CA HIS A 101 12.73 3.30 9.91
C HIS A 101 12.40 4.68 9.34
N PHE A 102 11.50 4.75 8.38
CA PHE A 102 11.10 6.00 7.74
C PHE A 102 10.51 7.02 8.74
N PRO A 103 9.59 6.65 9.66
CA PRO A 103 9.13 7.57 10.69
C PRO A 103 10.27 8.17 11.52
N LYS A 104 11.29 7.39 11.85
CA LYS A 104 12.45 7.88 12.63
C LYS A 104 13.28 8.92 11.88
N ILE A 105 13.38 8.79 10.55
CA ILE A 105 14.02 9.80 9.71
C ILE A 105 13.20 11.09 9.71
N CYS A 106 11.87 10.96 9.59
CA CYS A 106 10.98 12.11 9.65
C CYS A 106 10.97 12.79 11.02
N ASP A 107 10.97 12.03 12.11
CA ASP A 107 11.07 12.55 13.48
C ASP A 107 12.40 13.32 13.69
N TRP A 108 13.50 12.79 13.15
CA TRP A 108 14.78 13.47 13.19
C TRP A 108 14.76 14.80 12.43
N LEU A 109 14.17 14.82 11.23
CA LEU A 109 13.98 16.07 10.46
C LEU A 109 13.07 17.04 11.21
N ASP A 110 12.00 16.54 11.80
CA ASP A 110 11.03 17.36 12.53
C ASP A 110 11.63 18.03 13.76
N GLY A 111 12.58 17.38 14.42
CA GLY A 111 13.36 17.99 15.52
C GLY A 111 14.07 19.29 15.12
N THR A 112 14.30 19.53 13.83
CA THR A 112 14.92 20.76 13.30
C THR A 112 13.91 21.67 12.60
N LEU A 113 13.00 21.09 11.83
CA LEU A 113 12.09 21.82 10.93
C LEU A 113 10.76 22.21 11.60
N ASN A 114 10.33 21.43 12.60
CA ASN A 114 9.08 21.64 13.34
C ASN A 114 7.84 21.79 12.46
N ILE A 115 7.70 20.92 11.45
CA ILE A 115 6.59 20.93 10.50
C ILE A 115 5.57 19.81 10.73
N GLY A 116 5.95 18.77 11.47
CA GLY A 116 5.19 17.56 11.74
C GLY A 116 4.99 16.68 10.51
N PHE A 117 5.10 15.38 10.70
CA PHE A 117 4.81 14.38 9.67
C PHE A 117 3.72 13.43 10.13
N LYS A 118 3.01 12.81 9.20
CA LYS A 118 2.03 11.77 9.48
C LYS A 118 2.41 10.49 8.75
N HIS A 119 2.42 9.39 9.48
CA HIS A 119 2.70 8.05 8.95
C HIS A 119 1.59 7.10 9.36
N PRO A 120 1.26 6.09 8.54
CA PRO A 120 0.34 5.05 8.97
C PRO A 120 0.99 4.20 10.07
N GLU A 121 0.23 3.89 11.11
CA GLU A 121 0.63 2.90 12.09
C GLU A 121 0.74 1.53 11.43
N CYS A 122 1.76 0.74 11.80
CA CYS A 122 2.02 -0.58 11.24
C CYS A 122 2.25 -1.62 12.33
N LEU A 123 1.63 -2.79 12.17
CA LEU A 123 1.94 -3.99 12.93
C LEU A 123 2.64 -4.98 11.98
N ILE A 124 3.94 -5.10 12.13
CA ILE A 124 4.78 -5.89 11.23
C ILE A 124 4.99 -7.28 11.82
N SER A 125 4.55 -8.29 11.07
CA SER A 125 4.77 -9.71 11.34
C SER A 125 5.90 -10.26 10.45
N GLU A 126 6.21 -11.54 10.56
CA GLU A 126 7.31 -12.18 9.80
C GLU A 126 7.09 -12.11 8.28
N ASN A 127 5.87 -12.39 7.83
CA ASN A 127 5.51 -12.56 6.41
C ASN A 127 4.40 -11.62 5.94
N HIS A 128 3.94 -10.69 6.77
CA HIS A 128 2.87 -9.75 6.43
C HIS A 128 2.92 -8.51 7.32
N THR A 129 2.15 -7.50 6.96
CA THR A 129 2.02 -6.27 7.73
C THR A 129 0.56 -5.83 7.77
N TRP A 130 0.08 -5.47 8.95
CA TRP A 130 -1.18 -4.74 9.11
C TRP A 130 -0.87 -3.25 9.15
N VAL A 131 -1.64 -2.45 8.43
CA VAL A 131 -1.40 -1.02 8.25
C VAL A 131 -2.68 -0.25 8.53
N GLU A 132 -2.57 0.84 9.26
CA GLU A 132 -3.65 1.79 9.47
C GLU A 132 -4.21 2.27 8.14
N PHE A 133 -5.54 2.30 8.03
CA PHE A 133 -6.18 2.90 6.87
C PHE A 133 -6.14 4.43 6.99
N ILE A 134 -5.51 5.09 6.04
CA ILE A 134 -5.48 6.55 5.98
C ILE A 134 -6.63 7.05 5.11
N GLU A 135 -7.52 7.84 5.70
CA GLU A 135 -8.59 8.49 4.96
C GLU A 135 -8.02 9.63 4.10
N ASN A 136 -8.43 9.66 2.83
CA ASN A 136 -8.19 10.79 1.96
C ASN A 136 -9.16 11.91 2.33
N THR A 137 -8.62 13.03 2.79
CA THR A 137 -9.39 14.21 3.20
C THR A 137 -8.79 15.47 2.63
N THR A 138 -9.65 16.42 2.26
CA THR A 138 -9.20 17.71 1.70
C THR A 138 -8.71 18.66 2.78
N CYS A 139 -7.83 19.59 2.42
CA CYS A 139 -7.53 20.77 3.24
C CYS A 139 -8.78 21.65 3.38
N ILE A 140 -9.02 22.17 4.58
CA ILE A 140 -10.21 22.98 4.89
C ILE A 140 -9.98 24.50 4.74
N ASN A 141 -8.72 24.95 4.64
CA ASN A 141 -8.34 26.36 4.49
C ASN A 141 -6.97 26.51 3.81
N SER A 142 -6.61 27.75 3.46
CA SER A 142 -5.35 28.08 2.80
C SER A 142 -4.12 27.76 3.62
N ASP A 143 -4.18 27.85 4.95
CA ASP A 143 -3.05 27.55 5.82
C ASP A 143 -2.71 26.05 5.81
N GLN A 144 -3.74 25.18 5.76
CA GLN A 144 -3.53 23.75 5.59
C GLN A 144 -2.96 23.42 4.20
N ILE A 145 -3.40 24.09 3.16
CA ILE A 145 -2.83 23.94 1.80
C ILE A 145 -1.35 24.33 1.82
N HIS A 146 -1.02 25.46 2.45
CA HIS A 146 0.38 25.90 2.58
C HIS A 146 1.24 24.85 3.28
N ARG A 147 0.81 24.36 4.44
CA ARG A 147 1.52 23.31 5.19
C ARG A 147 1.60 21.97 4.44
N TYR A 148 0.59 21.64 3.64
CA TYR A 148 0.64 20.44 2.78
C TYR A 148 1.80 20.53 1.77
N TYR A 149 1.91 21.65 1.05
CA TYR A 149 2.99 21.85 0.08
C TYR A 149 4.36 22.06 0.72
N GLU A 150 4.42 22.65 1.92
CA GLU A 150 5.66 22.75 2.69
C GLU A 150 6.21 21.34 3.02
N ARG A 151 5.37 20.45 3.55
CA ARG A 151 5.72 19.04 3.82
C ARG A 151 6.08 18.29 2.54
N THR A 152 5.34 18.52 1.47
CA THR A 152 5.64 17.93 0.15
C THR A 152 7.02 18.35 -0.34
N GLY A 153 7.40 19.61 -0.15
CA GLY A 153 8.74 20.12 -0.49
C GLY A 153 9.86 19.46 0.33
N VAL A 154 9.62 19.20 1.62
CA VAL A 154 10.59 18.45 2.46
C VAL A 154 10.68 17.00 2.00
N TYR A 155 9.56 16.34 1.69
CA TYR A 155 9.58 14.99 1.11
C TYR A 155 10.33 14.96 -0.23
N LEU A 156 10.12 15.94 -1.11
CA LEU A 156 10.87 16.03 -2.38
C LEU A 156 12.38 16.05 -2.16
N THR A 157 12.83 16.85 -1.19
CA THR A 157 14.24 16.95 -0.83
C THR A 157 14.77 15.63 -0.25
N LEU A 158 14.00 15.00 0.65
CA LEU A 158 14.38 13.73 1.27
C LEU A 158 14.44 12.60 0.23
N LEU A 159 13.42 12.48 -0.62
CA LEU A 159 13.34 11.47 -1.67
C LEU A 159 14.49 11.61 -2.67
N TYR A 160 14.81 12.84 -3.05
CA TYR A 160 15.96 13.12 -3.91
C TYR A 160 17.30 12.72 -3.26
N ALA A 161 17.49 13.08 -1.97
CA ALA A 161 18.71 12.75 -1.24
C ALA A 161 18.90 11.24 -1.02
N MET A 162 17.81 10.48 -0.99
CA MET A 162 17.80 9.02 -0.80
C MET A 162 17.75 8.23 -2.11
N ASP A 163 17.85 8.91 -3.24
CA ASP A 163 17.74 8.31 -4.58
C ASP A 163 16.45 7.53 -4.81
N ALA A 164 15.37 7.97 -4.16
CA ALA A 164 14.06 7.34 -4.21
C ALA A 164 13.36 7.57 -5.54
N THR A 165 12.54 6.61 -5.95
CA THR A 165 11.76 6.62 -7.19
C THR A 165 10.32 6.23 -6.91
N ASP A 166 9.42 6.41 -7.90
CA ASP A 166 8.05 5.88 -7.86
C ASP A 166 7.13 6.47 -6.78
N PHE A 167 7.38 7.71 -6.35
CA PHE A 167 6.52 8.42 -5.40
C PHE A 167 5.47 9.28 -6.11
N HIS A 168 4.76 8.69 -7.08
CA HIS A 168 3.70 9.37 -7.79
C HIS A 168 2.39 9.45 -6.97
N TYR A 169 1.37 10.10 -7.53
CA TYR A 169 0.11 10.42 -6.84
C TYR A 169 -0.65 9.21 -6.27
N GLU A 170 -0.45 7.99 -6.80
CA GLU A 170 -1.08 6.76 -6.29
C GLU A 170 -0.40 6.25 -5.01
N ASN A 171 0.86 6.64 -4.76
CA ASN A 171 1.65 6.25 -3.59
C ASN A 171 1.60 7.29 -2.46
N ILE A 172 0.75 8.33 -2.60
CA ILE A 172 0.58 9.41 -1.63
C ILE A 172 -0.90 9.63 -1.35
N ILE A 173 -1.28 9.61 -0.07
CA ILE A 173 -2.62 9.97 0.36
C ILE A 173 -2.63 11.37 0.97
N ALA A 174 -3.45 12.27 0.44
CA ALA A 174 -3.72 13.54 1.08
C ALA A 174 -4.65 13.32 2.29
N SER A 175 -4.13 13.53 3.49
CA SER A 175 -4.90 13.46 4.74
C SER A 175 -4.93 14.84 5.40
N GLY A 176 -5.84 15.71 4.91
CA GLY A 176 -5.83 17.13 5.24
C GLY A 176 -4.50 17.77 4.83
N GLU A 177 -3.83 18.42 5.76
CA GLU A 177 -2.53 19.08 5.54
C GLU A 177 -1.32 18.12 5.47
N PHE A 178 -1.55 16.81 5.57
CA PHE A 178 -0.46 15.81 5.58
C PHE A 178 -0.45 15.01 4.28
N PRO A 179 0.60 15.12 3.45
CA PRO A 179 0.91 14.13 2.43
C PRO A 179 1.45 12.88 3.11
N VAL A 180 0.72 11.77 3.04
CA VAL A 180 1.10 10.50 3.67
C VAL A 180 1.64 9.55 2.61
N LEU A 181 2.91 9.18 2.71
CA LEU A 181 3.53 8.19 1.83
C LEU A 181 3.11 6.78 2.27
N ILE A 182 2.51 6.00 1.38
CA ILE A 182 1.95 4.68 1.67
C ILE A 182 2.76 3.53 1.09
N ASP A 183 3.58 3.78 0.08
CA ASP A 183 4.52 2.80 -0.46
C ASP A 183 5.96 3.32 -0.43
N LEU A 184 6.79 2.65 0.37
CA LEU A 184 8.19 3.03 0.59
C LEU A 184 9.19 2.08 -0.08
N GLU A 185 8.75 1.17 -0.95
CA GLU A 185 9.62 0.11 -1.48
C GLU A 185 10.76 0.62 -2.34
N SER A 186 10.49 1.69 -3.08
CA SER A 186 11.46 2.35 -3.94
C SER A 186 12.24 3.48 -3.25
N PHE A 187 12.20 3.54 -1.90
CA PHE A 187 12.88 4.59 -1.12
C PHE A 187 14.42 4.53 -1.24
N PHE A 188 14.99 3.34 -1.40
CA PHE A 188 16.41 3.13 -1.72
C PHE A 188 16.50 2.37 -3.04
N HIS A 189 16.59 3.07 -4.14
CA HIS A 189 16.72 2.43 -5.43
C HIS A 189 18.20 2.09 -5.69
N PRO A 190 18.56 0.80 -5.95
CA PRO A 190 19.93 0.45 -6.28
C PRO A 190 20.34 1.08 -7.61
N PHE A 191 21.46 1.78 -7.62
CA PHE A 191 22.04 2.31 -8.84
C PHE A 191 22.45 1.16 -9.78
N MET A 192 21.83 1.08 -10.95
CA MET A 192 22.15 0.12 -11.99
C MET A 192 23.00 0.80 -13.05
N PRO A 193 24.32 0.50 -13.16
CA PRO A 193 25.22 1.22 -14.07
C PRO A 193 24.97 0.97 -15.55
N PHE A 194 24.01 0.10 -15.90
CA PHE A 194 23.70 -0.26 -17.30
C PHE A 194 22.62 0.61 -17.96
N GLU A 195 21.99 1.52 -17.23
CA GLU A 195 20.91 2.39 -17.74
C GLU A 195 21.43 3.71 -18.37
N PHE A 196 22.74 3.82 -18.63
CA PHE A 196 23.31 4.99 -19.28
C PHE A 196 22.97 5.07 -20.76
N ASN A 197 21.78 5.58 -21.05
CA ASN A 197 21.54 6.21 -22.35
C ASN A 197 21.79 7.70 -22.16
N GLU A 198 22.74 8.28 -22.90
CA GLU A 198 23.21 9.69 -22.76
C GLU A 198 22.03 10.71 -22.77
N ASN A 199 20.90 10.37 -23.39
CA ASN A 199 19.70 11.18 -23.47
C ASN A 199 18.85 11.21 -22.16
N HIS A 200 19.12 10.33 -21.19
CA HIS A 200 18.38 10.25 -19.92
C HIS A 200 19.16 10.82 -18.72
N ILE A 201 20.42 11.20 -18.89
CA ILE A 201 21.29 11.67 -17.80
C ILE A 201 20.71 12.91 -17.09
N GLY A 202 20.01 13.78 -17.80
CA GLY A 202 19.43 15.01 -17.24
C GLY A 202 18.27 14.77 -16.27
N LEU A 203 17.41 13.77 -16.54
CA LEU A 203 16.25 13.45 -15.72
C LEU A 203 16.62 12.51 -14.54
N SER A 204 17.53 11.56 -14.79
CA SER A 204 17.96 10.60 -13.75
C SER A 204 18.68 11.25 -12.57
N ASN A 205 19.27 12.44 -12.75
CA ASN A 205 19.96 13.21 -11.72
C ASN A 205 19.16 14.44 -11.24
N SER A 206 17.85 14.45 -11.44
CA SER A 206 16.98 15.55 -11.02
C SER A 206 15.93 15.08 -9.98
N VAL A 207 15.31 16.03 -9.30
CA VAL A 207 14.19 15.77 -8.38
C VAL A 207 13.00 15.11 -9.06
N LEU A 208 12.89 15.20 -10.39
CA LEU A 208 11.85 14.54 -11.18
C LEU A 208 11.92 13.00 -11.10
N LYS A 209 13.13 12.44 -10.84
CA LYS A 209 13.32 11.00 -10.64
C LYS A 209 12.46 10.43 -9.52
N SER A 210 12.16 11.21 -8.49
CA SER A 210 11.34 10.78 -7.38
C SER A 210 9.91 10.41 -7.77
N GLY A 211 9.37 10.93 -8.88
CA GLY A 211 7.98 10.80 -9.30
C GLY A 211 7.00 11.70 -8.54
N LEU A 212 7.46 12.46 -7.54
CA LEU A 212 6.61 13.29 -6.69
C LEU A 212 6.03 14.51 -7.43
N LEU A 213 6.75 15.04 -8.39
CA LEU A 213 6.30 16.16 -9.20
C LEU A 213 5.50 15.66 -10.39
N PRO A 214 4.41 16.38 -10.80
CA PRO A 214 3.66 16.03 -11.99
C PRO A 214 4.56 16.11 -13.23
N ALA A 215 4.46 15.10 -14.11
CA ALA A 215 5.15 15.02 -15.38
C ALA A 215 4.47 15.87 -16.45
#